data_b01b66b867d65a5dc3e4aa2f0108f6cb
#
_entry.id   b01b66b867d65a5dc3e4aa2f0108f6cb
#
_cell.length_a   1.000
_cell.length_b   1.000
_cell.length_c   1.000
_cell.angle_alpha   90.00
_cell.angle_beta   90.00
_cell.angle_gamma   90.00
#
_symmetry.space_group_name_H-M   'P 1'
#
loop_
_entity.id
_entity.type
_entity.pdbx_description
1 polymer ?
#
loop_
_entity_poly.entity_id
_entity_poly.type
_entity_poly.pdbx_seq_one_letter_code
_entity_poly.pdbx_strand_id
1 'polypeptide(L)'
;YDVVFASFSLGTPDLRGAIEKMNEACSGTVAVFHFAGLPYWEQIMLDLWPDLHGVPYLPGPKAEIIFNLLYRMGIYPDVSVSSYEHRLTVPDLDAGVDALRGRLLVETPEQEGILRRYLAARLIPGGDGLVLGHRVHRACLRWEPHRPGGGLRAV
;
A
#
# COMPACT_ATOMS: atom_id res chain seq x y z
N TYR A 1 -1.56 -26.26 -0.67
CA TYR A 1 -0.68 -25.60 -1.65
C TYR A 1 0.73 -25.47 -1.08
N ASP A 2 1.77 -25.61 -1.93
CA ASP A 2 3.16 -25.47 -1.48
C ASP A 2 3.53 -23.98 -1.27
N VAL A 3 2.85 -23.08 -1.97
CA VAL A 3 3.01 -21.63 -1.82
C VAL A 3 1.64 -20.97 -1.84
N VAL A 4 1.41 -20.09 -0.87
CA VAL A 4 0.26 -19.17 -0.84
C VAL A 4 0.79 -17.75 -0.70
N PHE A 5 0.32 -16.84 -1.56
CA PHE A 5 0.74 -15.46 -1.45
C PHE A 5 -0.42 -14.47 -1.60
N ALA A 6 -0.26 -13.31 -0.97
CA ALA A 6 -1.10 -12.14 -1.15
C ALA A 6 -0.25 -10.96 -1.61
N SER A 7 -0.66 -10.30 -2.68
CA SER A 7 0.05 -9.13 -3.22
C SER A 7 -0.88 -7.93 -3.22
N PHE A 8 -0.64 -6.99 -2.31
CA PHE A 8 -1.40 -5.75 -2.12
C PHE A 8 -2.93 -5.94 -1.99
N SER A 9 -3.36 -7.11 -1.50
CA SER A 9 -4.77 -7.52 -1.46
C SER A 9 -5.32 -7.77 -0.04
N LEU A 10 -4.55 -7.48 1.01
CA LEU A 10 -4.96 -7.67 2.41
C LEU A 10 -5.61 -6.43 3.03
N GLY A 11 -6.33 -5.63 2.24
CA GLY A 11 -7.17 -4.54 2.72
C GLY A 11 -8.54 -5.04 3.22
N THR A 12 -8.55 -6.01 4.13
CA THR A 12 -9.77 -6.62 4.69
C THR A 12 -9.99 -6.22 6.14
N PRO A 13 -11.24 -6.05 6.62
CA PRO A 13 -11.53 -5.83 8.03
C PRO A 13 -11.11 -7.01 8.92
N ASP A 14 -11.18 -8.24 8.41
CA ASP A 14 -10.74 -9.45 9.09
C ASP A 14 -9.37 -9.92 8.57
N LEU A 15 -8.34 -9.14 8.88
CA LEU A 15 -6.97 -9.46 8.50
C LEU A 15 -6.47 -10.74 9.18
N ARG A 16 -6.87 -10.98 10.45
CA ARG A 16 -6.50 -12.20 11.19
C ARG A 16 -7.06 -13.45 10.51
N GLY A 17 -8.35 -13.49 10.23
CA GLY A 17 -8.99 -14.63 9.56
C GLY A 17 -8.43 -14.86 8.15
N ALA A 18 -8.02 -13.80 7.44
CA ALA A 18 -7.35 -13.94 6.15
C ALA A 18 -5.99 -14.65 6.29
N ILE A 19 -5.17 -14.29 7.29
CA ILE A 19 -3.87 -14.93 7.56
C ILE A 19 -4.07 -16.39 8.00
N GLU A 20 -5.05 -16.68 8.87
CA GLU A 20 -5.38 -18.05 9.32
C GLU A 20 -5.73 -18.93 8.12
N LYS A 21 -6.58 -18.48 7.21
CA LYS A 21 -6.92 -19.19 5.97
C LYS A 21 -5.72 -19.43 5.06
N MET A 22 -4.81 -18.45 4.95
CA MET A 22 -3.57 -18.63 4.19
C MET A 22 -2.69 -19.71 4.81
N ASN A 23 -2.57 -19.75 6.14
CA ASN A 23 -1.83 -20.77 6.86
C ASN A 23 -2.45 -22.17 6.69
N GLU A 24 -3.78 -22.27 6.82
CA GLU A 24 -4.50 -23.53 6.64
C GLU A 24 -4.34 -24.09 5.22
N ALA A 25 -4.38 -23.23 4.21
CA ALA A 25 -4.28 -23.61 2.81
C ALA A 25 -2.86 -23.97 2.37
N CYS A 26 -1.83 -23.55 3.13
CA CYS A 26 -0.43 -23.68 2.75
C CYS A 26 0.26 -24.82 3.48
N SER A 27 1.08 -25.61 2.74
CA SER A 27 1.94 -26.65 3.30
C SER A 27 3.43 -26.30 3.30
N GLY A 28 3.80 -25.25 2.60
CA GLY A 28 5.17 -24.80 2.44
C GLY A 28 5.34 -23.32 2.86
N THR A 29 5.36 -22.40 1.93
CA THR A 29 5.67 -20.98 2.20
C THR A 29 4.47 -20.07 2.01
N VAL A 30 4.17 -19.23 2.98
CA VAL A 30 3.27 -18.09 2.84
C VAL A 30 4.10 -16.81 2.62
N ALA A 31 3.69 -15.98 1.66
CA ALA A 31 4.32 -14.69 1.39
C ALA A 31 3.27 -13.58 1.24
N VAL A 32 3.50 -12.46 1.91
CA VAL A 32 2.67 -11.26 1.81
C VAL A 32 3.50 -10.11 1.31
N PHE A 33 3.10 -9.54 0.17
CA PHE A 33 3.67 -8.31 -0.37
C PHE A 33 2.73 -7.15 -0.05
N HIS A 34 3.25 -6.13 0.63
CA HIS A 34 2.48 -4.94 0.99
C HIS A 34 3.34 -3.69 1.03
N PHE A 35 2.71 -2.51 1.05
CA PHE A 35 3.43 -1.25 1.24
C PHE A 35 4.03 -1.19 2.64
N ALA A 36 5.32 -0.79 2.72
CA ALA A 36 6.05 -0.57 3.97
C ALA A 36 6.04 0.90 4.41
N GLY A 37 5.20 1.71 3.77
CA GLY A 37 4.98 3.12 4.04
C GLY A 37 3.85 3.60 3.16
N LEU A 38 3.61 4.90 3.14
CA LEU A 38 2.55 5.50 2.33
C LEU A 38 2.92 5.43 0.84
N PRO A 39 2.11 4.80 -0.02
CA PRO A 39 2.25 4.94 -1.45
C PRO A 39 1.86 6.36 -1.89
N TYR A 40 2.33 6.80 -3.06
CA TYR A 40 2.17 8.19 -3.51
C TYR A 40 0.71 8.68 -3.53
N TRP A 41 -0.22 7.82 -3.92
CA TRP A 41 -1.64 8.20 -3.99
C TRP A 41 -2.28 8.38 -2.60
N GLU A 42 -1.86 7.60 -1.58
CA GLU A 42 -2.33 7.82 -0.22
C GLU A 42 -1.71 9.07 0.40
N GLN A 43 -0.47 9.41 0.03
CA GLN A 43 0.12 10.68 0.43
C GLN A 43 -0.68 11.86 -0.16
N ILE A 44 -1.05 11.79 -1.44
CA ILE A 44 -1.90 12.82 -2.07
C ILE A 44 -3.27 12.87 -1.38
N MET A 45 -3.86 11.73 -1.02
CA MET A 45 -5.12 11.69 -0.27
C MET A 45 -4.98 12.30 1.12
N LEU A 46 -3.91 11.99 1.85
CA LEU A 46 -3.65 12.60 3.15
C LEU A 46 -3.50 14.12 3.07
N ASP A 47 -2.80 14.59 2.03
CA ASP A 47 -2.55 16.02 1.82
C ASP A 47 -3.83 16.78 1.43
N LEU A 48 -4.71 16.18 0.62
CA LEU A 48 -5.82 16.89 -0.02
C LEU A 48 -7.19 16.57 0.54
N TRP A 49 -7.39 15.37 1.09
CA TRP A 49 -8.72 14.90 1.51
C TRP A 49 -9.43 15.83 2.49
N PRO A 50 -8.73 16.40 3.50
CA PRO A 50 -9.38 17.36 4.41
C PRO A 50 -9.90 18.59 3.69
N ASP A 51 -9.14 19.14 2.75
CA ASP A 51 -9.53 20.34 2.00
C ASP A 51 -10.62 20.05 0.95
N LEU A 52 -10.63 18.82 0.40
CA LEU A 52 -11.61 18.40 -0.59
C LEU A 52 -12.96 18.00 0.02
N HIS A 53 -12.92 17.34 1.19
CA HIS A 53 -14.09 16.67 1.75
C HIS A 53 -14.44 17.07 3.20
N GLY A 54 -13.62 17.90 3.85
CA GLY A 54 -13.87 18.37 5.21
C GLY A 54 -13.66 17.30 6.31
N VAL A 55 -13.12 16.12 5.95
CA VAL A 55 -12.85 15.02 6.87
C VAL A 55 -11.45 14.47 6.64
N PRO A 56 -10.77 13.92 7.67
CA PRO A 56 -9.44 13.34 7.49
C PRO A 56 -9.51 12.07 6.63
N TYR A 57 -8.47 11.83 5.83
CA TYR A 57 -8.25 10.55 5.16
C TYR A 57 -7.63 9.55 6.16
N LEU A 58 -8.15 8.34 6.20
CA LEU A 58 -7.62 7.26 7.02
C LEU A 58 -6.95 6.22 6.10
N PRO A 59 -5.60 6.17 6.09
CA PRO A 59 -4.88 5.19 5.29
C PRO A 59 -5.21 3.75 5.73
N GLY A 60 -5.27 2.84 4.75
CA GLY A 60 -5.39 1.42 5.04
C GLY A 60 -4.14 0.85 5.75
N PRO A 61 -4.20 -0.38 6.28
CA PRO A 61 -3.08 -1.02 6.96
C PRO A 61 -1.87 -1.13 6.04
N LYS A 62 -0.66 -1.00 6.61
CA LYS A 62 0.61 -1.19 5.92
C LYS A 62 1.31 -2.46 6.46
N ALA A 63 2.48 -2.75 5.92
CA ALA A 63 3.23 -3.95 6.28
C ALA A 63 3.53 -4.06 7.77
N GLU A 64 3.73 -2.93 8.48
CA GLU A 64 3.97 -2.91 9.93
C GLU A 64 2.75 -3.41 10.73
N ILE A 65 1.54 -3.13 10.28
CA ILE A 65 0.32 -3.64 10.93
C ILE A 65 0.22 -5.15 10.74
N ILE A 66 0.50 -5.63 9.52
CA ILE A 66 0.51 -7.05 9.19
C ILE A 66 1.60 -7.76 10.00
N PHE A 67 2.81 -7.21 10.06
CA PHE A 67 3.92 -7.74 10.86
C PHE A 67 3.55 -7.87 12.33
N ASN A 68 3.01 -6.80 12.94
CA ASN A 68 2.62 -6.80 14.34
C ASN A 68 1.51 -7.82 14.62
N LEU A 69 0.58 -8.01 13.69
CA LEU A 69 -0.45 -9.03 13.82
C LEU A 69 0.15 -10.44 13.75
N LEU A 70 1.03 -10.71 12.79
CA LEU A 70 1.74 -12.00 12.68
C LEU A 70 2.50 -12.30 13.98
N TYR A 71 3.23 -11.33 14.51
CA TYR A 71 3.97 -11.49 15.76
C TYR A 71 3.06 -11.86 16.93
N ARG A 72 1.89 -11.22 17.05
CA ARG A 72 0.86 -11.55 18.07
C ARG A 72 0.22 -12.92 17.86
N MET A 73 0.26 -13.45 16.63
CA MET A 73 -0.20 -14.80 16.31
C MET A 73 0.89 -15.87 16.54
N GLY A 74 2.08 -15.47 17.03
CA GLY A 74 3.23 -16.34 17.20
C GLY A 74 3.92 -16.71 15.87
N ILE A 75 3.68 -15.94 14.83
CA ILE A 75 4.30 -16.11 13.51
C ILE A 75 5.42 -15.08 13.37
N TYR A 76 6.63 -15.56 13.11
CA TYR A 76 7.84 -14.72 13.00
C TYR A 76 8.33 -14.73 11.54
N PRO A 77 7.86 -13.80 10.71
CA PRO A 77 8.20 -13.81 9.30
C PRO A 77 9.62 -13.28 9.04
N ASP A 78 10.27 -13.79 8.00
CA ASP A 78 11.36 -13.08 7.35
C ASP A 78 10.80 -11.84 6.68
N VAL A 79 11.46 -10.70 6.87
CA VAL A 79 11.04 -9.43 6.28
C VAL A 79 12.13 -8.89 5.37
N SER A 80 11.77 -8.62 4.12
CA SER A 80 12.62 -7.87 3.20
C SER A 80 11.90 -6.62 2.71
N VAL A 81 12.62 -5.50 2.67
CA VAL A 81 12.09 -4.21 2.18
C VAL A 81 12.85 -3.79 0.95
N SER A 82 12.11 -3.41 -0.08
CA SER A 82 12.65 -2.82 -1.31
C SER A 82 12.00 -1.47 -1.59
N SER A 83 12.72 -0.61 -2.29
CA SER A 83 12.24 0.72 -2.68
C SER A 83 12.29 0.86 -4.19
N TYR A 84 11.32 1.58 -4.73
CA TYR A 84 11.31 2.00 -6.12
C TYR A 84 10.76 3.43 -6.23
N GLU A 85 11.10 4.11 -7.29
CA GLU A 85 10.49 5.40 -7.60
C GLU A 85 9.24 5.17 -8.46
N HIS A 86 8.11 5.66 -7.96
CA HIS A 86 6.90 5.79 -8.74
C HIS A 86 6.84 7.18 -9.34
N ARG A 87 6.53 7.27 -10.64
CA ARG A 87 6.43 8.53 -11.36
C ARG A 87 5.07 8.59 -12.06
N LEU A 88 4.28 9.60 -11.70
CA LEU A 88 3.16 10.01 -12.52
C LEU A 88 3.70 10.98 -13.56
N THR A 89 3.67 10.58 -14.82
CA THR A 89 4.08 11.44 -15.95
C THR A 89 2.84 11.83 -16.73
N VAL A 90 2.67 13.12 -16.95
CA VAL A 90 1.53 13.71 -17.66
C VAL A 90 2.04 14.76 -18.65
N PRO A 91 1.37 14.95 -19.80
CA PRO A 91 1.80 15.94 -20.78
C PRO A 91 1.72 17.39 -20.24
N ASP A 92 0.70 17.68 -19.44
CA ASP A 92 0.44 19.00 -18.88
C ASP A 92 -0.33 18.92 -17.56
N LEU A 93 -0.65 20.06 -16.98
CA LEU A 93 -1.38 20.17 -15.71
C LEU A 93 -2.82 19.66 -15.83
N ASP A 94 -3.49 19.87 -16.95
CA ASP A 94 -4.88 19.44 -17.16
C ASP A 94 -4.98 17.93 -17.17
N ALA A 95 -4.09 17.27 -17.88
CA ALA A 95 -3.98 15.81 -17.85
C ALA A 95 -3.63 15.27 -16.45
N GLY A 96 -2.85 16.01 -15.66
CA GLY A 96 -2.56 15.68 -14.26
C GLY A 96 -3.81 15.73 -13.39
N VAL A 97 -4.65 16.74 -13.55
CA VAL A 97 -5.94 16.86 -12.87
C VAL A 97 -6.87 15.69 -13.26
N ASP A 98 -6.99 15.41 -14.54
CA ASP A 98 -7.86 14.34 -15.04
C ASP A 98 -7.42 12.96 -14.53
N ALA A 99 -6.12 12.71 -14.46
CA ALA A 99 -5.55 11.45 -13.96
C ALA A 99 -5.89 11.18 -12.48
N LEU A 100 -6.05 12.23 -11.66
CA LEU A 100 -6.30 12.10 -10.23
C LEU A 100 -7.74 12.40 -9.81
N ARG A 101 -8.52 13.09 -10.64
CA ARG A 101 -9.90 13.48 -10.37
C ARG A 101 -10.76 12.35 -9.82
N GLY A 102 -10.80 11.21 -10.49
CA GLY A 102 -11.64 10.09 -10.09
C GLY A 102 -11.20 9.45 -8.77
N ARG A 103 -9.90 9.33 -8.54
CA ARG A 103 -9.36 8.77 -7.30
C ARG A 103 -9.62 9.66 -6.09
N LEU A 104 -9.59 10.98 -6.28
CA LEU A 104 -9.81 11.97 -5.23
C LEU A 104 -11.28 12.38 -5.10
N LEU A 105 -12.19 11.79 -5.87
CA LEU A 105 -13.62 12.11 -5.88
C LEU A 105 -13.87 13.62 -6.05
N VAL A 106 -13.16 14.24 -6.99
CA VAL A 106 -13.30 15.66 -7.31
C VAL A 106 -14.51 15.86 -8.21
N GLU A 107 -15.55 16.51 -7.72
CA GLU A 107 -16.84 16.67 -8.39
C GLU A 107 -17.18 18.15 -8.67
N THR A 108 -16.64 19.08 -7.88
CA THR A 108 -16.96 20.52 -8.01
C THR A 108 -15.78 21.33 -8.57
N PRO A 109 -16.05 22.49 -9.18
CA PRO A 109 -14.99 23.41 -9.65
C PRO A 109 -14.05 23.89 -8.52
N GLU A 110 -14.58 24.05 -7.29
CA GLU A 110 -13.78 24.45 -6.12
C GLU A 110 -12.78 23.36 -5.77
N GLN A 111 -13.22 22.11 -5.73
CA GLN A 111 -12.36 20.94 -5.48
C GLN A 111 -11.32 20.79 -6.59
N GLU A 112 -11.71 20.98 -7.85
CA GLU A 112 -10.77 20.98 -8.97
C GLU A 112 -9.70 22.06 -8.81
N GLY A 113 -10.09 23.26 -8.38
CA GLY A 113 -9.17 24.35 -8.09
C GLY A 113 -8.14 24.00 -6.99
N ILE A 114 -8.55 23.25 -5.95
CA ILE A 114 -7.65 22.75 -4.91
C ILE A 114 -6.64 21.75 -5.50
N LEU A 115 -7.11 20.73 -6.24
CA LEU A 115 -6.27 19.74 -6.88
C LEU A 115 -5.28 20.38 -7.86
N ARG A 116 -5.75 21.33 -8.67
CA ARG A 116 -4.92 22.05 -9.65
C ARG A 116 -3.78 22.82 -8.97
N ARG A 117 -4.05 23.54 -7.88
CA ARG A 117 -3.02 24.25 -7.12
C ARG A 117 -2.00 23.29 -6.51
N TYR A 118 -2.47 22.18 -5.96
CA TYR A 118 -1.60 21.15 -5.39
C TYR A 118 -0.63 20.58 -6.44
N LEU A 119 -1.14 20.23 -7.62
CA LEU A 119 -0.34 19.68 -8.71
C LEU A 119 0.61 20.72 -9.30
N ALA A 120 0.16 21.96 -9.51
CA ALA A 120 1.00 23.03 -10.02
C ALA A 120 2.22 23.32 -9.13
N ALA A 121 2.10 23.11 -7.81
CA ALA A 121 3.19 23.30 -6.86
C ALA A 121 4.17 22.09 -6.80
N ARG A 122 3.81 20.94 -7.32
CA ARG A 122 4.57 19.67 -7.14
C ARG A 122 5.01 19.02 -8.43
N LEU A 123 4.32 19.24 -9.53
CA LEU A 123 4.73 18.76 -10.84
C LEU A 123 5.97 19.52 -11.30
N ILE A 124 6.99 18.78 -11.70
CA ILE A 124 8.23 19.36 -12.23
C ILE A 124 8.43 18.94 -13.69
N PRO A 125 9.08 19.77 -14.52
CA PRO A 125 9.43 19.36 -15.87
C PRO A 125 10.29 18.09 -15.87
N GLY A 126 9.94 17.13 -16.77
CA GLY A 126 10.69 15.88 -16.90
C GLY A 126 10.36 15.14 -18.18
N GLY A 127 11.37 14.86 -19.01
CA GLY A 127 11.15 14.25 -20.33
C GLY A 127 10.23 15.09 -21.21
N ASP A 128 9.19 14.46 -21.76
CA ASP A 128 8.25 15.09 -22.67
C ASP A 128 7.00 15.67 -21.96
N GLY A 129 7.11 16.00 -20.66
CA GLY A 129 5.97 16.51 -19.92
C GLY A 129 6.29 16.92 -18.49
N LEU A 130 5.31 16.76 -17.60
CA LEU A 130 5.41 17.04 -16.18
C LEU A 130 5.44 15.72 -15.39
N VAL A 131 6.23 15.69 -14.32
CA VAL A 131 6.44 14.49 -13.49
C VAL A 131 6.19 14.82 -12.02
N LEU A 132 5.41 13.96 -11.37
CA LEU A 132 5.33 13.86 -9.93
C LEU A 132 5.99 12.55 -9.49
N GLY A 133 7.18 12.65 -8.88
CA GLY A 133 7.93 11.49 -8.40
C GLY A 133 7.69 11.24 -6.92
N HIS A 134 7.63 9.96 -6.53
CA HIS A 134 7.55 9.55 -5.13
C HIS A 134 8.30 8.23 -4.91
N ARG A 135 9.10 8.18 -3.84
CA ARG A 135 9.74 6.94 -3.43
C ARG A 135 8.75 6.06 -2.66
N VAL A 136 8.54 4.86 -3.15
CA VAL A 136 7.64 3.89 -2.55
C VAL A 136 8.45 2.74 -1.96
N HIS A 137 8.10 2.35 -0.73
CA HIS A 137 8.66 1.19 -0.05
C HIS A 137 7.64 0.06 -0.04
N ARG A 138 8.09 -1.14 -0.32
CA ARG A 138 7.30 -2.36 -0.21
C ARG A 138 8.04 -3.39 0.61
N ALA A 139 7.31 -4.12 1.44
CA ALA A 139 7.81 -5.24 2.20
C ALA A 139 7.30 -6.56 1.61
N CYS A 140 8.13 -7.58 1.69
CA CYS A 140 7.74 -8.98 1.61
C CYS A 140 7.90 -9.59 3.00
N LEU A 141 6.81 -10.09 3.56
CA LEU A 141 6.79 -10.87 4.78
C LEU A 141 6.61 -12.33 4.39
N ARG A 142 7.55 -13.19 4.77
CA ARG A 142 7.55 -14.61 4.38
C ARG A 142 7.71 -15.49 5.59
N TRP A 143 6.92 -16.56 5.68
CA TRP A 143 7.02 -17.54 6.76
C TRP A 143 6.56 -18.94 6.30
N GLU A 144 6.88 -19.93 7.10
CA GLU A 144 6.33 -21.26 6.96
C GLU A 144 5.18 -21.45 7.97
N PRO A 145 4.01 -21.93 7.55
CA PRO A 145 2.91 -22.16 8.47
C PRO A 145 3.29 -23.14 9.56
N HIS A 146 3.14 -22.73 10.82
CA HIS A 146 3.36 -23.63 11.94
C HIS A 146 2.23 -24.66 11.99
N ARG A 147 2.53 -25.93 11.74
CA ARG A 147 1.57 -27.02 11.94
C ARG A 147 1.62 -27.44 13.40
N PRO A 148 0.50 -27.37 14.16
CA PRO A 148 0.45 -27.99 15.48
C PRO A 148 0.62 -29.51 15.29
N GLY A 149 1.78 -30.06 15.63
CA GLY A 149 2.11 -31.49 15.50
C GLY A 149 3.54 -31.81 15.11
N GLY A 150 4.33 -30.84 14.65
CA GLY A 150 5.77 -30.98 14.45
C GLY A 150 6.48 -30.77 15.78
N GLY A 151 6.63 -31.83 16.59
CA GLY A 151 7.36 -31.76 17.85
C GLY A 151 8.77 -31.18 17.61
N LEU A 152 9.20 -30.28 18.48
CA LEU A 152 10.59 -29.87 18.64
C LEU A 152 11.47 -31.13 18.61
N ARG A 153 12.21 -31.36 17.53
CA ARG A 153 13.35 -32.25 17.61
C ARG A 153 14.34 -31.53 18.53
N ALA A 154 14.41 -32.02 19.78
CA ALA A 154 15.46 -31.61 20.69
C ALA A 154 16.81 -31.87 19.99
N VAL A 155 17.64 -30.86 19.92
CA VAL A 155 19.06 -30.93 19.57
C VAL A 155 19.81 -31.32 20.84
#